data_9a5227b95e53e209955e4b33d2443282
#
_entry.id   9a5227b95e53e209955e4b33d2443282
#
_cell.length_a   1.000
_cell.length_b   1.000
_cell.length_c   1.000
_cell.angle_alpha   90.00
_cell.angle_beta   90.00
_cell.angle_gamma   90.00
#
_symmetry.space_group_name_H-M   'P 1'
#
loop_
_entity.id
_entity.type
_entity.pdbx_description
1 polymer ?
#
loop_
_entity_poly.entity_id
_entity_poly.type
_entity_poly.pdbx_seq_one_letter_code
_entity_poly.pdbx_strand_id
1 'polypeptide(L)'
;MGKFDLLTRCLESLPDAAGDIPYRVIIVDNDSPYRDEFYDKLETTVTLIKNKENMGFVLASNAGAKRGKAPLILMLNSDVILDPGAIKRMVMDFDDPEIGVVGMKLRFPELKEHLHAAKDAGKVQHVGLATNIHGDFYHLFIGWDLDHPKVQAVDDVLAVTGAGLMTRRNLWVQIGGFNPIYGIGCYEDVEYCLNVKAMAKTIIVDQEATGIHFTNATAKEFNVGYPLKQNNMLMKSRWGGRYPWTCWQHH
;
A
#
# COMPACT_ATOMS: atom_id res chain seq x y z
N MET A 1 -5.94 7.54 -19.34
CA MET A 1 -5.15 8.36 -18.38
C MET A 1 -3.78 7.71 -18.30
N GLY A 2 -2.71 8.43 -18.62
CA GLY A 2 -1.36 7.91 -18.66
C GLY A 2 -0.78 7.76 -17.24
N LYS A 3 0.30 6.96 -17.10
CA LYS A 3 0.99 6.70 -15.84
C LYS A 3 1.46 8.00 -15.15
N PHE A 4 2.00 8.95 -15.92
CA PHE A 4 2.45 10.23 -15.38
C PHE A 4 1.28 11.14 -14.96
N ASP A 5 0.11 11.01 -15.59
CA ASP A 5 -1.09 11.72 -15.15
C ASP A 5 -1.53 11.27 -13.76
N LEU A 6 -1.48 9.94 -13.49
CA LEU A 6 -1.81 9.40 -12.16
C LEU A 6 -0.76 9.79 -11.13
N LEU A 7 0.53 9.70 -11.45
CA LEU A 7 1.60 10.16 -10.56
C LEU A 7 1.47 11.66 -10.26
N THR A 8 1.17 12.49 -11.26
CA THR A 8 0.92 13.94 -11.06
C THR A 8 -0.21 14.15 -10.06
N ARG A 9 -1.36 13.51 -10.26
CA ARG A 9 -2.51 13.64 -9.35
C ARG A 9 -2.22 13.08 -7.95
N CYS A 10 -1.45 11.99 -7.85
CA CYS A 10 -0.97 11.49 -6.58
C CYS A 10 -0.14 12.55 -5.84
N LEU A 11 0.84 13.16 -6.52
CA LEU A 11 1.69 14.20 -5.93
C LEU A 11 0.89 15.46 -5.56
N GLU A 12 -0.05 15.88 -6.39
CA GLU A 12 -0.93 17.03 -6.15
C GLU A 12 -1.85 16.81 -4.93
N SER A 13 -2.20 15.56 -4.59
CA SER A 13 -3.03 15.26 -3.42
C SER A 13 -2.27 15.30 -2.09
N LEU A 14 -0.93 15.22 -2.11
CA LEU A 14 -0.12 15.11 -0.90
C LEU A 14 -0.23 16.32 0.05
N PRO A 15 -0.21 17.58 -0.42
CA PRO A 15 -0.29 18.72 0.49
C PRO A 15 -1.57 18.74 1.32
N ASP A 16 -2.72 18.50 0.69
CA ASP A 16 -4.01 18.49 1.38
C ASP A 16 -4.14 17.25 2.30
N ALA A 17 -3.60 16.10 1.87
CA ALA A 17 -3.60 14.89 2.68
C ALA A 17 -2.70 15.00 3.93
N ALA A 18 -1.59 15.71 3.82
CA ALA A 18 -0.65 15.91 4.91
C ALA A 18 -1.05 17.05 5.86
N GLY A 19 -1.70 18.08 5.34
CA GLY A 19 -2.02 19.29 6.12
C GLY A 19 -0.75 19.95 6.64
N ASP A 20 -0.61 20.02 7.98
CA ASP A 20 0.53 20.61 8.69
C ASP A 20 1.67 19.59 8.98
N ILE A 21 1.51 18.33 8.61
CA ILE A 21 2.53 17.29 8.83
C ILE A 21 3.67 17.47 7.82
N PRO A 22 4.94 17.67 8.28
CA PRO A 22 6.06 17.76 7.39
C PRO A 22 6.37 16.41 6.75
N TYR A 23 6.54 16.40 5.43
CA TYR A 23 6.86 15.18 4.69
C TYR A 23 7.95 15.41 3.64
N ARG A 24 8.53 14.33 3.18
CA ARG A 24 9.48 14.30 2.07
C ARG A 24 9.08 13.22 1.08
N VAL A 25 9.03 13.57 -0.19
CA VAL A 25 8.72 12.64 -1.27
C VAL A 25 10.01 12.03 -1.82
N ILE A 26 10.00 10.70 -1.96
CA ILE A 26 11.03 9.93 -2.63
C ILE A 26 10.36 9.11 -3.72
N ILE A 27 10.69 9.39 -4.97
CA ILE A 27 10.20 8.65 -6.12
C ILE A 27 11.29 7.66 -6.55
N VAL A 28 10.92 6.40 -6.73
CA VAL A 28 11.78 5.39 -7.34
C VAL A 28 11.21 5.05 -8.70
N ASP A 29 11.89 5.49 -9.73
CA ASP A 29 11.55 5.17 -11.10
C ASP A 29 12.19 3.86 -11.51
N ASN A 30 11.34 2.89 -11.84
CA ASN A 30 11.71 1.54 -12.23
C ASN A 30 11.85 1.40 -13.76
N ASP A 31 12.68 2.25 -14.39
CA ASP A 31 12.93 2.25 -15.83
C ASP A 31 11.69 2.58 -16.67
N SER A 32 11.02 3.68 -16.31
CA SER A 32 9.87 4.17 -17.07
C SER A 32 10.29 4.73 -18.41
N PRO A 33 9.59 4.43 -19.51
CA PRO A 33 9.83 5.10 -20.79
C PRO A 33 9.43 6.58 -20.71
N TYR A 34 10.08 7.44 -21.49
CA TYR A 34 9.82 8.90 -21.58
C TYR A 34 9.94 9.66 -20.24
N ARG A 35 10.79 9.15 -19.35
CA ARG A 35 10.95 9.65 -17.97
C ARG A 35 11.56 11.05 -17.87
N ASP A 36 12.44 11.42 -18.78
CA ASP A 36 13.31 12.60 -18.61
C ASP A 36 12.52 13.92 -18.63
N GLU A 37 11.64 14.12 -19.59
CA GLU A 37 10.82 15.35 -19.67
C GLU A 37 9.90 15.57 -18.46
N PHE A 38 9.40 14.49 -17.87
CA PHE A 38 8.53 14.55 -16.69
C PHE A 38 9.33 14.86 -15.43
N TYR A 39 10.45 14.15 -15.24
CA TYR A 39 11.23 14.26 -14.01
C TYR A 39 12.04 15.53 -13.91
N ASP A 40 12.45 16.15 -15.02
CA ASP A 40 13.13 17.46 -15.02
C ASP A 40 12.31 18.55 -14.31
N LYS A 41 10.98 18.43 -14.34
CA LYS A 41 10.06 19.34 -13.64
C LYS A 41 9.95 19.07 -12.15
N LEU A 42 10.27 17.86 -11.70
CA LEU A 42 10.10 17.40 -10.30
C LEU A 42 11.41 17.42 -9.49
N GLU A 43 12.59 17.40 -10.12
CA GLU A 43 13.89 17.22 -9.44
C GLU A 43 14.19 18.27 -8.36
N THR A 44 13.53 19.43 -8.40
CA THR A 44 13.71 20.48 -7.38
C THR A 44 12.87 20.24 -6.11
N THR A 45 11.83 19.41 -6.19
CA THR A 45 10.83 19.24 -5.11
C THR A 45 10.83 17.85 -4.50
N VAL A 46 11.37 16.84 -5.18
CA VAL A 46 11.37 15.45 -4.75
C VAL A 46 12.79 14.86 -4.77
N THR A 47 13.00 13.78 -4.02
CA THR A 47 14.20 12.95 -4.19
C THR A 47 13.88 11.86 -5.20
N LEU A 48 14.59 11.86 -6.35
CA LEU A 48 14.39 10.88 -7.41
C LEU A 48 15.52 9.84 -7.42
N ILE A 49 15.13 8.55 -7.49
CA ILE A 49 16.02 7.41 -7.73
C ILE A 49 15.62 6.82 -9.09
N LYS A 50 16.54 6.84 -10.06
CA LYS A 50 16.33 6.30 -11.42
C LYS A 50 17.02 4.94 -11.54
N ASN A 51 16.28 3.86 -11.58
CA ASN A 51 16.83 2.53 -11.84
C ASN A 51 17.10 2.35 -13.33
N LYS A 52 18.11 1.55 -13.67
CA LYS A 52 18.48 1.24 -15.07
C LYS A 52 17.63 0.14 -15.67
N GLU A 53 16.90 -0.59 -14.85
CA GLU A 53 16.00 -1.69 -15.21
C GLU A 53 14.87 -1.77 -14.18
N ASN A 54 13.80 -2.46 -14.52
CA ASN A 54 12.68 -2.68 -13.59
C ASN A 54 13.08 -3.70 -12.51
N MET A 55 13.42 -3.19 -11.33
CA MET A 55 13.81 -3.99 -10.16
C MET A 55 12.61 -4.62 -9.41
N GLY A 56 11.38 -4.36 -9.85
CA GLY A 56 10.15 -4.74 -9.16
C GLY A 56 9.79 -3.83 -7.98
N PHE A 57 8.56 -4.02 -7.48
CA PHE A 57 8.02 -3.20 -6.39
C PHE A 57 8.82 -3.34 -5.09
N VAL A 58 9.20 -4.57 -4.75
CA VAL A 58 9.90 -4.90 -3.50
C VAL A 58 11.23 -4.15 -3.35
N LEU A 59 12.10 -4.27 -4.35
CA LEU A 59 13.42 -3.64 -4.29
C LEU A 59 13.35 -2.12 -4.44
N ALA A 60 12.43 -1.62 -5.27
CA ALA A 60 12.20 -0.18 -5.41
C ALA A 60 11.73 0.44 -4.09
N SER A 61 10.74 -0.18 -3.42
CA SER A 61 10.23 0.27 -2.12
C SER A 61 11.32 0.28 -1.04
N ASN A 62 12.15 -0.77 -0.98
CA ASN A 62 13.28 -0.85 -0.05
C ASN A 62 14.33 0.23 -0.33
N ALA A 63 14.63 0.52 -1.59
CA ALA A 63 15.57 1.59 -1.97
C ALA A 63 15.05 2.97 -1.56
N GLY A 64 13.77 3.25 -1.80
CA GLY A 64 13.12 4.50 -1.37
C GLY A 64 13.13 4.66 0.15
N ALA A 65 12.73 3.63 0.88
CA ALA A 65 12.73 3.65 2.35
C ALA A 65 14.12 3.89 2.94
N LYS A 66 15.14 3.26 2.37
CA LYS A 66 16.55 3.45 2.78
C LYS A 66 17.05 4.88 2.57
N ARG A 67 16.54 5.58 1.55
CA ARG A 67 16.94 6.96 1.24
C ARG A 67 16.35 7.96 2.22
N GLY A 68 15.16 7.68 2.77
CA GLY A 68 14.46 8.53 3.73
C GLY A 68 15.05 8.48 5.14
N LYS A 69 14.73 9.51 5.97
CA LYS A 69 15.18 9.62 7.36
C LYS A 69 14.05 9.93 8.34
N ALA A 70 12.83 10.20 7.87
CA ALA A 70 11.70 10.50 8.74
C ALA A 70 11.36 9.31 9.68
N PRO A 71 10.81 9.53 10.87
CA PRO A 71 10.49 8.46 11.82
C PRO A 71 9.40 7.50 11.31
N LEU A 72 8.53 7.97 10.43
CA LEU A 72 7.51 7.17 9.75
C LEU A 72 7.86 7.02 8.27
N ILE A 73 7.38 5.94 7.66
CA ILE A 73 7.50 5.64 6.24
C ILE A 73 6.09 5.36 5.73
N LEU A 74 5.67 6.10 4.70
CA LEU A 74 4.47 5.79 3.94
C LEU A 74 4.87 5.14 2.62
N MET A 75 4.51 3.88 2.43
CA MET A 75 4.49 3.23 1.12
C MET A 75 3.22 3.66 0.41
N LEU A 76 3.39 4.28 -0.76
CA LEU A 76 2.28 4.82 -1.53
C LEU A 76 2.47 4.49 -3.01
N ASN A 77 1.47 3.87 -3.61
CA ASN A 77 1.48 3.63 -5.05
C ASN A 77 1.28 4.93 -5.82
N SER A 78 1.92 5.04 -6.97
CA SER A 78 1.83 6.21 -7.85
C SER A 78 0.46 6.43 -8.49
N ASP A 79 -0.45 5.46 -8.35
CA ASP A 79 -1.82 5.48 -8.84
C ASP A 79 -2.86 5.56 -7.70
N VAL A 80 -2.45 6.04 -6.53
CA VAL A 80 -3.33 6.39 -5.41
C VAL A 80 -3.48 7.90 -5.31
N ILE A 81 -4.71 8.38 -5.27
CA ILE A 81 -5.06 9.78 -5.01
C ILE A 81 -5.64 9.87 -3.62
N LEU A 82 -4.98 10.62 -2.75
CA LEU A 82 -5.35 10.74 -1.34
C LEU A 82 -6.47 11.75 -1.13
N ASP A 83 -7.34 11.47 -0.18
CA ASP A 83 -8.30 12.46 0.30
C ASP A 83 -7.64 13.42 1.30
N PRO A 84 -8.18 14.65 1.45
CA PRO A 84 -7.66 15.62 2.41
C PRO A 84 -7.58 15.05 3.83
N GLY A 85 -6.45 15.28 4.52
CA GLY A 85 -6.22 14.82 5.88
C GLY A 85 -5.78 13.36 6.03
N ALA A 86 -5.78 12.55 4.98
CA ALA A 86 -5.48 11.11 5.06
C ALA A 86 -4.11 10.81 5.70
N ILE A 87 -3.05 11.50 5.29
CA ILE A 87 -1.71 11.31 5.89
C ILE A 87 -1.68 11.79 7.33
N LYS A 88 -2.31 12.95 7.61
CA LYS A 88 -2.38 13.49 8.96
C LYS A 88 -3.04 12.52 9.94
N ARG A 89 -4.15 11.91 9.53
CA ARG A 89 -4.86 10.88 10.30
C ARG A 89 -3.95 9.70 10.62
N MET A 90 -3.34 9.10 9.61
CA MET A 90 -2.42 7.97 9.80
C MET A 90 -1.24 8.31 10.74
N VAL A 91 -0.73 9.54 10.69
CA VAL A 91 0.35 9.98 11.60
C VAL A 91 -0.12 10.05 13.04
N MET A 92 -1.34 10.55 13.30
CA MET A 92 -1.91 10.66 14.65
C MET A 92 -2.12 9.29 15.30
N ASP A 93 -2.43 8.23 14.52
CA ASP A 93 -2.57 6.88 15.06
C ASP A 93 -1.28 6.38 15.73
N PHE A 94 -0.12 6.85 15.28
CA PHE A 94 1.16 6.49 15.88
C PHE A 94 1.45 7.15 17.23
N ASP A 95 0.55 7.96 17.77
CA ASP A 95 0.60 8.38 19.18
C ASP A 95 0.45 7.17 20.12
N ASP A 96 -0.25 6.12 19.68
CA ASP A 96 -0.24 4.82 20.35
C ASP A 96 1.05 4.04 19.98
N PRO A 97 1.94 3.75 20.97
CA PRO A 97 3.18 3.02 20.73
C PRO A 97 2.98 1.56 20.34
N GLU A 98 1.79 0.98 20.57
CA GLU A 98 1.49 -0.39 20.18
C GLU A 98 1.16 -0.53 18.69
N ILE A 99 0.79 0.56 18.03
CA ILE A 99 0.55 0.55 16.59
C ILE A 99 1.87 0.51 15.82
N GLY A 100 2.05 -0.56 15.06
CA GLY A 100 3.22 -0.79 14.21
C GLY A 100 2.99 -0.41 12.75
N VAL A 101 1.76 -0.61 12.26
CA VAL A 101 1.34 -0.29 10.89
C VAL A 101 -0.05 0.31 10.89
N VAL A 102 -0.23 1.33 10.06
CA VAL A 102 -1.53 1.91 9.73
C VAL A 102 -1.75 1.77 8.23
N GLY A 103 -2.85 1.16 7.82
CA GLY A 103 -3.35 1.13 6.45
C GLY A 103 -4.44 2.16 6.23
N MET A 104 -4.62 2.59 5.01
CA MET A 104 -5.75 3.44 4.64
C MET A 104 -6.89 2.64 4.01
N LYS A 105 -8.12 3.15 4.12
CA LYS A 105 -9.26 2.62 3.39
C LYS A 105 -9.23 3.13 1.95
N LEU A 106 -9.09 2.22 0.99
CA LEU A 106 -9.03 2.54 -0.43
C LEU A 106 -10.35 2.19 -1.11
N ARG A 107 -10.76 3.04 -2.05
CA ARG A 107 -11.93 2.82 -2.90
C ARG A 107 -11.55 2.73 -4.37
N PHE A 108 -12.40 2.06 -5.13
CA PHE A 108 -12.29 2.05 -6.59
C PHE A 108 -12.60 3.44 -7.16
N PRO A 109 -11.97 3.82 -8.29
CA PRO A 109 -12.32 5.05 -9.00
C PRO A 109 -13.75 4.99 -9.53
N GLU A 110 -14.39 6.13 -9.70
CA GLU A 110 -15.73 6.21 -10.29
C GLU A 110 -15.76 6.09 -11.82
N LEU A 111 -14.60 6.16 -12.47
CA LEU A 111 -14.46 6.11 -13.93
C LEU A 111 -14.62 4.67 -14.45
N LYS A 112 -15.64 4.43 -15.26
CA LYS A 112 -16.01 3.11 -15.82
C LYS A 112 -14.87 2.40 -16.56
N GLU A 113 -14.00 3.15 -17.20
CA GLU A 113 -12.85 2.65 -17.97
C GLU A 113 -11.74 2.00 -17.11
N HIS A 114 -11.72 2.29 -15.80
CA HIS A 114 -10.75 1.75 -14.85
C HIS A 114 -11.33 0.65 -13.93
N LEU A 115 -12.58 0.25 -14.14
CA LEU A 115 -13.26 -0.73 -13.31
C LEU A 115 -13.18 -2.13 -13.92
N HIS A 116 -12.92 -3.13 -13.09
CA HIS A 116 -13.16 -4.53 -13.45
C HIS A 116 -14.66 -4.83 -13.60
N ALA A 117 -15.51 -4.07 -12.88
CA ALA A 117 -16.95 -4.05 -13.05
C ALA A 117 -17.49 -2.64 -12.71
N ALA A 118 -18.36 -2.10 -13.55
CA ALA A 118 -18.99 -0.79 -13.32
C ALA A 118 -19.77 -0.70 -11.98
N LYS A 119 -20.16 -1.85 -11.43
CA LYS A 119 -20.86 -1.97 -10.13
C LYS A 119 -19.96 -1.64 -8.93
N ASP A 120 -18.63 -1.66 -9.09
CA ASP A 120 -17.68 -1.45 -7.99
C ASP A 120 -17.19 0.01 -7.89
N ALA A 121 -17.71 0.90 -8.77
CA ALA A 121 -17.37 2.34 -8.77
C ALA A 121 -17.62 2.97 -7.40
N GLY A 122 -16.60 3.65 -6.84
CA GLY A 122 -16.68 4.30 -5.54
C GLY A 122 -16.80 3.37 -4.33
N LYS A 123 -16.83 2.06 -4.54
CA LYS A 123 -16.95 1.04 -3.48
C LYS A 123 -15.59 0.72 -2.85
N VAL A 124 -15.65 0.00 -1.73
CA VAL A 124 -14.46 -0.51 -1.03
C VAL A 124 -13.61 -1.35 -1.98
N GLN A 125 -12.33 -1.00 -2.07
CA GLN A 125 -11.29 -1.80 -2.72
C GLN A 125 -10.41 -2.49 -1.67
N HIS A 126 -10.07 -1.77 -0.60
CA HIS A 126 -9.26 -2.25 0.50
C HIS A 126 -9.68 -1.61 1.82
N VAL A 127 -9.84 -2.45 2.84
CA VAL A 127 -10.05 -2.07 4.23
C VAL A 127 -9.41 -3.12 5.15
N GLY A 128 -8.24 -3.62 4.74
CA GLY A 128 -7.51 -4.69 5.41
C GLY A 128 -7.57 -6.02 4.69
N LEU A 129 -6.70 -6.93 5.12
CA LEU A 129 -6.63 -8.32 4.66
C LEU A 129 -6.87 -9.29 5.80
N ALA A 130 -7.56 -10.37 5.47
CA ALA A 130 -7.76 -11.53 6.33
C ALA A 130 -7.35 -12.81 5.60
N THR A 131 -7.38 -13.96 6.29
CA THR A 131 -7.15 -15.27 5.69
C THR A 131 -8.40 -16.13 5.74
N ASN A 132 -8.56 -17.01 4.74
CA ASN A 132 -9.53 -18.10 4.78
C ASN A 132 -8.95 -19.33 5.51
N ILE A 133 -9.76 -20.37 5.67
CA ILE A 133 -9.36 -21.65 6.31
C ILE A 133 -8.21 -22.39 5.57
N HIS A 134 -7.95 -22.01 4.31
CA HIS A 134 -6.87 -22.58 3.50
C HIS A 134 -5.59 -21.73 3.54
N GLY A 135 -5.58 -20.63 4.33
CA GLY A 135 -4.46 -19.72 4.43
C GLY A 135 -4.27 -18.81 3.21
N ASP A 136 -5.30 -18.62 2.39
CA ASP A 136 -5.28 -17.65 1.31
C ASP A 136 -5.68 -16.28 1.84
N PHE A 137 -4.87 -15.27 1.55
CA PHE A 137 -5.19 -13.89 1.91
C PHE A 137 -6.18 -13.27 0.93
N TYR A 138 -7.11 -12.49 1.47
CA TYR A 138 -8.09 -11.76 0.68
C TYR A 138 -8.37 -10.39 1.30
N HIS A 139 -8.74 -9.42 0.46
CA HIS A 139 -9.19 -8.11 0.91
C HIS A 139 -10.58 -8.19 1.51
N LEU A 140 -10.76 -7.57 2.67
CA LEU A 140 -12.06 -7.48 3.34
C LEU A 140 -13.01 -6.58 2.56
N PHE A 141 -14.28 -6.99 2.46
CA PHE A 141 -15.42 -6.18 1.99
C PHE A 141 -15.28 -5.54 0.60
N ILE A 142 -14.49 -6.15 -0.33
CA ILE A 142 -14.40 -5.64 -1.70
C ILE A 142 -15.80 -5.47 -2.31
N GLY A 143 -16.05 -4.30 -2.92
CA GLY A 143 -17.31 -3.97 -3.60
C GLY A 143 -18.45 -3.59 -2.66
N TRP A 144 -18.21 -3.49 -1.34
CA TRP A 144 -19.20 -3.00 -0.38
C TRP A 144 -19.25 -1.48 -0.36
N ASP A 145 -20.35 -0.92 0.18
CA ASP A 145 -20.46 0.51 0.42
C ASP A 145 -19.48 0.96 1.50
N LEU A 146 -18.87 2.12 1.30
CA LEU A 146 -17.85 2.66 2.21
C LEU A 146 -18.38 2.94 3.61
N ASP A 147 -19.68 3.30 3.70
CA ASP A 147 -20.39 3.64 4.95
C ASP A 147 -21.08 2.44 5.59
N HIS A 148 -20.97 1.26 5.02
CA HIS A 148 -21.59 0.06 5.58
C HIS A 148 -21.06 -0.20 7.01
N PRO A 149 -21.91 -0.46 8.03
CA PRO A 149 -21.48 -0.59 9.43
C PRO A 149 -20.37 -1.62 9.66
N LYS A 150 -20.40 -2.74 8.95
CA LYS A 150 -19.33 -3.76 9.05
C LYS A 150 -18.00 -3.28 8.46
N VAL A 151 -18.01 -2.44 7.43
CA VAL A 151 -16.81 -1.81 6.87
C VAL A 151 -16.23 -0.83 7.86
N GLN A 152 -17.07 0.03 8.44
CA GLN A 152 -16.67 1.03 9.42
C GLN A 152 -16.16 0.41 10.74
N ALA A 153 -16.57 -0.81 11.06
CA ALA A 153 -16.14 -1.53 12.25
C ALA A 153 -14.79 -2.26 12.08
N VAL A 154 -14.18 -2.23 10.89
CA VAL A 154 -12.84 -2.82 10.69
C VAL A 154 -11.80 -1.94 11.34
N ASP A 155 -11.04 -2.51 12.24
CA ASP A 155 -9.98 -1.84 12.99
C ASP A 155 -8.69 -2.67 12.95
N ASP A 156 -8.48 -3.62 13.87
CA ASP A 156 -7.32 -4.53 13.87
C ASP A 156 -7.45 -5.57 12.74
N VAL A 157 -6.43 -5.67 11.90
CA VAL A 157 -6.39 -6.57 10.74
C VAL A 157 -5.11 -7.39 10.71
N LEU A 158 -5.08 -8.46 9.91
CA LEU A 158 -3.85 -9.25 9.75
C LEU A 158 -2.79 -8.51 8.93
N ALA A 159 -3.20 -7.81 7.91
CA ALA A 159 -2.31 -7.08 7.02
C ALA A 159 -3.06 -5.96 6.28
N VAL A 160 -2.30 -5.06 5.69
CA VAL A 160 -2.78 -4.00 4.79
C VAL A 160 -1.94 -3.99 3.52
N THR A 161 -2.50 -3.44 2.45
CA THR A 161 -1.81 -3.36 1.15
C THR A 161 -0.69 -2.34 1.15
N GLY A 162 0.41 -2.66 0.48
CA GLY A 162 1.51 -1.72 0.22
C GLY A 162 1.13 -0.51 -0.65
N ALA A 163 -0.09 -0.47 -1.20
CA ALA A 163 -0.57 0.68 -1.94
C ALA A 163 -0.79 1.93 -1.07
N GLY A 164 -1.02 1.72 0.25
CA GLY A 164 -1.20 2.80 1.23
C GLY A 164 -0.90 2.30 2.65
N LEU A 165 0.37 2.02 2.94
CA LEU A 165 0.85 1.45 4.21
C LEU A 165 1.82 2.41 4.88
N MET A 166 1.49 2.85 6.10
CA MET A 166 2.40 3.62 6.94
C MET A 166 2.96 2.76 8.07
N THR A 167 4.26 2.91 8.35
CA THR A 167 4.93 2.13 9.39
C THR A 167 6.04 2.93 10.08
N ARG A 168 6.43 2.49 11.27
CA ARG A 168 7.58 3.06 11.99
C ARG A 168 8.90 2.66 11.33
N ARG A 169 9.79 3.62 11.12
CA ARG A 169 11.11 3.36 10.53
C ARG A 169 11.96 2.37 11.32
N ASN A 170 11.91 2.42 12.64
CA ASN A 170 12.65 1.45 13.47
C ASN A 170 12.18 0.01 13.25
N LEU A 171 10.87 -0.23 13.12
CA LEU A 171 10.32 -1.56 12.77
C LEU A 171 10.75 -1.96 11.36
N TRP A 172 10.67 -1.02 10.39
CA TRP A 172 11.14 -1.27 9.02
C TRP A 172 12.60 -1.74 8.97
N VAL A 173 13.47 -1.04 9.70
CA VAL A 173 14.91 -1.39 9.77
C VAL A 173 15.12 -2.72 10.49
N GLN A 174 14.41 -2.96 11.59
CA GLN A 174 14.54 -4.19 12.38
C GLN A 174 14.07 -5.44 11.62
N ILE A 175 13.00 -5.32 10.82
CA ILE A 175 12.46 -6.40 9.97
C ILE A 175 13.33 -6.58 8.71
N GLY A 176 13.99 -5.51 8.24
CA GLY A 176 14.76 -5.50 7.02
C GLY A 176 13.96 -5.05 5.78
N GLY A 177 12.80 -4.43 5.98
CA GLY A 177 11.90 -3.98 4.94
C GLY A 177 11.09 -5.10 4.29
N PHE A 178 10.69 -4.89 3.04
CA PHE A 178 10.03 -5.93 2.25
C PHE A 178 11.01 -7.03 1.84
N ASN A 179 10.59 -8.27 1.96
CA ASN A 179 11.45 -9.43 1.68
C ASN A 179 11.68 -9.61 0.16
N PRO A 180 12.93 -9.54 -0.34
CA PRO A 180 13.23 -9.68 -1.76
C PRO A 180 12.82 -11.01 -2.40
N ILE A 181 12.52 -12.03 -1.60
CA ILE A 181 12.10 -13.34 -2.09
C ILE A 181 10.81 -13.29 -2.92
N TYR A 182 9.98 -12.23 -2.73
CA TYR A 182 8.73 -12.02 -3.48
C TYR A 182 8.95 -11.40 -4.87
N GLY A 183 10.20 -11.09 -5.23
CA GLY A 183 10.57 -10.63 -6.58
C GLY A 183 9.90 -9.33 -6.97
N ILE A 184 9.15 -9.35 -8.08
CA ILE A 184 8.52 -8.14 -8.62
C ILE A 184 7.36 -7.61 -7.79
N GLY A 185 6.80 -8.42 -6.88
CA GLY A 185 5.75 -8.00 -5.96
C GLY A 185 4.69 -9.07 -5.68
N CYS A 186 3.72 -8.69 -4.85
CA CYS A 186 2.66 -9.48 -4.24
C CYS A 186 3.12 -10.35 -3.05
N TYR A 187 2.42 -10.16 -1.93
CA TYR A 187 2.65 -10.80 -0.63
C TYR A 187 3.82 -10.23 0.21
N GLU A 188 4.66 -9.35 -0.32
CA GLU A 188 5.72 -8.67 0.46
C GLU A 188 5.15 -7.81 1.58
N ASP A 189 4.04 -7.12 1.30
CA ASP A 189 3.29 -6.30 2.24
C ASP A 189 2.62 -7.14 3.33
N VAL A 190 2.03 -8.27 2.93
CA VAL A 190 1.45 -9.24 3.85
C VAL A 190 2.53 -9.81 4.77
N GLU A 191 3.67 -10.29 4.24
CA GLU A 191 4.75 -10.83 5.08
C GLU A 191 5.32 -9.77 6.01
N TYR A 192 5.47 -8.53 5.55
CA TYR A 192 5.91 -7.43 6.40
C TYR A 192 4.96 -7.22 7.58
N CYS A 193 3.66 -7.19 7.32
CA CYS A 193 2.63 -7.07 8.35
C CYS A 193 2.67 -8.24 9.34
N LEU A 194 2.83 -9.47 8.87
CA LEU A 194 2.96 -10.64 9.75
C LEU A 194 4.21 -10.56 10.64
N ASN A 195 5.33 -10.05 10.12
CA ASN A 195 6.53 -9.80 10.93
C ASN A 195 6.29 -8.74 12.01
N VAL A 196 5.55 -7.67 11.69
CA VAL A 196 5.15 -6.64 12.67
C VAL A 196 4.28 -7.24 13.78
N LYS A 197 3.28 -8.07 13.43
CA LYS A 197 2.47 -8.79 14.42
C LYS A 197 3.29 -9.77 15.26
N ALA A 198 4.28 -10.45 14.67
CA ALA A 198 5.19 -11.33 15.42
C ALA A 198 6.05 -10.58 16.45
N MET A 199 6.19 -9.26 16.30
CA MET A 199 6.82 -8.36 17.28
C MET A 199 5.81 -7.78 18.29
N ALA A 200 4.61 -8.38 18.40
CA ALA A 200 3.52 -7.98 19.28
C ALA A 200 3.04 -6.53 19.04
N LYS A 201 3.11 -6.06 17.79
CA LYS A 201 2.55 -4.76 17.40
C LYS A 201 1.23 -4.92 16.65
N THR A 202 0.34 -3.94 16.81
CA THR A 202 -0.97 -3.88 16.19
C THR A 202 -0.89 -3.31 14.77
N ILE A 203 -1.75 -3.80 13.89
CA ILE A 203 -1.97 -3.28 12.54
C ILE A 203 -3.41 -2.86 12.44
N ILE A 204 -3.64 -1.59 12.15
CA ILE A 204 -4.98 -1.04 12.01
C ILE A 204 -5.24 -0.51 10.60
N VAL A 205 -6.52 -0.32 10.29
CA VAL A 205 -6.96 0.50 9.17
C VAL A 205 -7.67 1.72 9.72
N ASP A 206 -7.13 2.91 9.49
CA ASP A 206 -7.84 4.15 9.81
C ASP A 206 -8.98 4.36 8.80
N GLN A 207 -10.21 4.35 9.30
CA GLN A 207 -11.43 4.44 8.49
C GLN A 207 -11.62 5.83 7.86
N GLU A 208 -10.98 6.85 8.38
CA GLU A 208 -11.02 8.23 7.88
C GLU A 208 -9.79 8.59 7.01
N ALA A 209 -8.72 7.79 7.06
CA ALA A 209 -7.59 7.90 6.15
C ALA A 209 -7.95 7.20 4.83
N THR A 210 -8.45 7.97 3.86
CA THR A 210 -9.04 7.42 2.63
C THR A 210 -8.33 7.89 1.36
N GLY A 211 -8.54 7.14 0.27
CA GLY A 211 -8.01 7.47 -1.05
C GLY A 211 -8.64 6.63 -2.16
N ILE A 212 -8.42 7.07 -3.41
CA ILE A 212 -8.82 6.36 -4.63
C ILE A 212 -7.62 5.63 -5.19
N HIS A 213 -7.72 4.32 -5.45
CA HIS A 213 -6.64 3.53 -6.04
C HIS A 213 -7.03 2.98 -7.41
N PHE A 214 -6.28 3.37 -8.44
CA PHE A 214 -6.55 3.04 -9.84
C PHE A 214 -6.02 1.67 -10.29
N THR A 215 -5.80 0.78 -9.43
CA THR A 215 -5.29 -0.59 -9.51
C THR A 215 -4.83 -1.08 -10.88
N ASN A 216 -3.64 -1.68 -10.94
CA ASN A 216 -3.08 -2.27 -12.16
C ASN A 216 -2.83 -1.29 -13.33
N ALA A 217 -2.84 0.02 -13.11
CA ALA A 217 -2.51 0.97 -14.16
C ALA A 217 -1.12 0.66 -14.77
N THR A 218 -0.13 0.42 -13.92
CA THR A 218 1.25 0.06 -14.33
C THR A 218 1.35 -1.36 -14.90
N ALA A 219 0.70 -2.35 -14.28
CA ALA A 219 0.79 -3.75 -14.72
C ALA A 219 0.18 -3.97 -16.10
N LYS A 220 -0.93 -3.31 -16.42
CA LYS A 220 -1.58 -3.37 -17.74
C LYS A 220 -0.73 -2.69 -18.81
N GLU A 221 -0.15 -1.53 -18.51
CA GLU A 221 0.64 -0.75 -19.47
C GLU A 221 1.93 -1.47 -19.88
N PHE A 222 2.59 -2.16 -18.93
CA PHE A 222 3.89 -2.82 -19.15
C PHE A 222 3.81 -4.35 -19.27
N ASN A 223 2.60 -4.92 -19.31
CA ASN A 223 2.37 -6.37 -19.36
C ASN A 223 3.17 -7.14 -18.26
N VAL A 224 3.22 -6.59 -17.06
CA VAL A 224 3.91 -7.20 -15.93
C VAL A 224 3.03 -8.29 -15.34
N GLY A 225 3.44 -9.53 -15.50
CA GLY A 225 2.79 -10.67 -14.84
C GLY A 225 3.28 -10.82 -13.40
N TYR A 226 2.41 -10.57 -12.42
CA TYR A 226 2.73 -10.83 -11.02
C TYR A 226 2.67 -12.33 -10.69
N PRO A 227 3.65 -12.90 -9.95
CA PRO A 227 3.71 -14.32 -9.61
C PRO A 227 2.80 -14.69 -8.44
N LEU A 228 1.52 -14.27 -8.49
CA LEU A 228 0.54 -14.42 -7.41
C LEU A 228 0.47 -15.85 -6.84
N LYS A 229 0.35 -16.85 -7.72
CA LYS A 229 0.23 -18.25 -7.30
C LYS A 229 1.50 -18.75 -6.62
N GLN A 230 2.66 -18.43 -7.18
CA GLN A 230 3.96 -18.82 -6.62
C GLN A 230 4.19 -18.14 -5.27
N ASN A 231 3.91 -16.84 -5.16
CA ASN A 231 4.09 -16.08 -3.93
C ASN A 231 3.08 -16.50 -2.85
N ASN A 232 1.85 -16.90 -3.21
CA ASN A 232 0.91 -17.51 -2.27
C ASN A 232 1.47 -18.84 -1.69
N MET A 233 1.98 -19.72 -2.54
CA MET A 233 2.60 -20.97 -2.10
C MET A 233 3.81 -20.70 -1.20
N LEU A 234 4.64 -19.74 -1.55
CA LEU A 234 5.79 -19.32 -0.77
C LEU A 234 5.35 -18.77 0.61
N MET A 235 4.34 -17.89 0.64
CA MET A 235 3.76 -17.36 1.88
C MET A 235 3.28 -18.50 2.79
N LYS A 236 2.51 -19.44 2.25
CA LYS A 236 2.02 -20.61 2.99
C LYS A 236 3.15 -21.49 3.54
N SER A 237 4.22 -21.71 2.76
CA SER A 237 5.36 -22.51 3.22
C SER A 237 6.14 -21.83 4.35
N ARG A 238 6.24 -20.52 4.35
CA ARG A 238 6.98 -19.74 5.35
C ARG A 238 6.18 -19.52 6.63
N TRP A 239 4.88 -19.29 6.50
CA TRP A 239 4.00 -18.88 7.60
C TRP A 239 2.96 -19.92 8.01
N GLY A 240 2.75 -20.97 7.20
CA GLY A 240 1.83 -22.06 7.52
C GLY A 240 2.15 -22.69 8.87
N GLY A 241 1.17 -22.72 9.77
CA GLY A 241 1.31 -23.25 11.13
C GLY A 241 1.98 -22.31 12.16
N ARG A 242 2.44 -21.13 11.75
CA ARG A 242 3.03 -20.14 12.68
C ARG A 242 2.02 -19.09 13.15
N TYR A 243 0.91 -18.94 12.45
CA TYR A 243 -0.14 -17.98 12.76
C TYR A 243 -1.43 -18.72 13.10
N PRO A 244 -2.13 -18.33 14.16
CA PRO A 244 -3.52 -18.74 14.30
C PRO A 244 -4.28 -18.08 13.13
N TRP A 245 -4.70 -18.89 12.18
CA TRP A 245 -5.56 -18.47 11.09
C TRP A 245 -6.90 -18.02 11.69
N THR A 246 -6.98 -16.77 12.09
CA THR A 246 -8.24 -16.18 12.53
C THR A 246 -9.05 -15.90 11.28
N CYS A 247 -9.92 -16.85 10.93
CA CYS A 247 -10.98 -16.58 9.99
C CYS A 247 -11.85 -15.47 10.56
N TRP A 248 -11.90 -14.33 9.90
CA TRP A 248 -13.01 -13.41 10.07
C TRP A 248 -14.25 -14.16 9.58
N GLN A 249 -15.01 -14.74 10.51
CA GLN A 249 -16.29 -15.35 10.16
C GLN A 249 -17.23 -14.18 9.86
N HIS A 250 -17.59 -14.07 8.58
CA HIS A 250 -18.68 -13.21 8.16
C HIS A 250 -19.98 -13.83 8.70
N HIS A 251 -20.45 -13.33 9.82
CA HIS A 251 -21.83 -13.55 10.29
C HIS A 251 -22.71 -12.38 9.87
#